data_e0e1d1ab76dda8115c7bac852b968d41
#
_entry.id   e0e1d1ab76dda8115c7bac852b968d41
#
_cell.length_a   1.000
_cell.length_b   1.000
_cell.length_c   1.000
_cell.angle_alpha   90.00
_cell.angle_beta   90.00
_cell.angle_gamma   90.00
#
_symmetry.space_group_name_H-M   'P 1'
#
loop_
_entity.id
_entity.type
_entity.pdbx_description
1 polymer ?
#
loop_
_entity_poly.entity_id
_entity_poly.type
_entity_poly.pdbx_seq_one_letter_code
_entity_poly.pdbx_strand_id
1 'polypeptide(L)'
;MRLSRTVLLLVALAGLLVAPAAASARKNPYTAAGVCGPGYKVIDRHALTDGNWGVKLADVVLTYNAATGRNCVVTLKRYRVGQAAKYGDWLYAELYTRPLSTPGNTTAQSGNFKFFAGPVYVTARSKCVQWGGGADLLVPKNWVPRGEFHSAFRSRWSHCG
;
A
#
# COMPACT_ATOMS: atom_id res chain seq x y z
N MET A 1 -82.38 -6.72 -3.90
CA MET A 1 -81.15 -6.16 -4.47
C MET A 1 -80.12 -5.97 -3.37
N ARG A 2 -79.07 -6.79 -3.34
CA ARG A 2 -77.97 -6.68 -2.38
C ARG A 2 -76.70 -6.33 -3.14
N LEU A 3 -76.17 -5.10 -2.92
CA LEU A 3 -74.89 -4.68 -3.47
C LEU A 3 -73.77 -5.27 -2.64
N SER A 4 -72.94 -6.08 -3.30
CA SER A 4 -71.71 -6.64 -2.74
C SER A 4 -70.62 -5.56 -2.88
N ARG A 5 -70.04 -5.11 -1.76
CA ARG A 5 -68.88 -4.21 -1.72
C ARG A 5 -67.61 -5.05 -1.70
N THR A 6 -66.96 -5.13 -2.83
CA THR A 6 -65.64 -5.75 -2.92
C THR A 6 -64.60 -4.72 -2.46
N VAL A 7 -63.98 -4.97 -1.32
CA VAL A 7 -62.85 -4.18 -0.79
C VAL A 7 -61.57 -4.69 -1.44
N LEU A 8 -60.94 -3.90 -2.33
CA LEU A 8 -59.60 -4.15 -2.86
C LEU A 8 -58.55 -3.75 -1.79
N LEU A 9 -57.92 -4.76 -1.18
CA LEU A 9 -56.70 -4.52 -0.37
C LEU A 9 -55.49 -4.39 -1.31
N LEU A 10 -55.00 -3.17 -1.49
CA LEU A 10 -53.71 -2.86 -2.11
C LEU A 10 -52.60 -3.09 -1.06
N VAL A 11 -51.92 -4.24 -1.16
CA VAL A 11 -50.71 -4.51 -0.39
C VAL A 11 -49.54 -3.81 -1.10
N ALA A 12 -49.12 -2.66 -0.57
CA ALA A 12 -47.91 -1.99 -1.00
C ALA A 12 -46.68 -2.76 -0.48
N LEU A 13 -46.03 -3.54 -1.35
CA LEU A 13 -44.71 -4.11 -1.07
C LEU A 13 -43.67 -3.00 -1.12
N ALA A 14 -43.32 -2.44 0.03
CA ALA A 14 -42.16 -1.60 0.17
C ALA A 14 -40.88 -2.44 0.07
N GLY A 15 -40.33 -2.60 -1.14
CA GLY A 15 -39.04 -3.24 -1.35
C GLY A 15 -37.94 -2.40 -0.70
N LEU A 16 -37.39 -2.86 0.42
CA LEU A 16 -36.15 -2.33 0.98
C LEU A 16 -35.03 -2.59 -0.02
N LEU A 17 -34.64 -1.58 -0.77
CA LEU A 17 -33.38 -1.57 -1.53
C LEU A 17 -32.23 -1.52 -0.52
N VAL A 18 -31.74 -2.67 -0.11
CA VAL A 18 -30.47 -2.78 0.62
C VAL A 18 -29.36 -2.46 -0.38
N ALA A 19 -28.94 -1.18 -0.41
CA ALA A 19 -27.77 -0.79 -1.15
C ALA A 19 -26.55 -1.58 -0.60
N PRO A 20 -25.76 -2.26 -1.44
CA PRO A 20 -24.55 -2.91 -0.95
C PRO A 20 -23.65 -1.83 -0.34
N ALA A 21 -23.35 -1.98 0.95
CA ALA A 21 -22.39 -1.13 1.62
C ALA A 21 -21.06 -1.23 0.84
N ALA A 22 -20.67 -0.16 0.14
CA ALA A 22 -19.38 -0.08 -0.51
C ALA A 22 -18.34 -0.38 0.55
N ALA A 23 -17.60 -1.48 0.40
CA ALA A 23 -16.54 -1.87 1.31
C ALA A 23 -15.51 -0.74 1.31
N SER A 24 -15.60 0.14 2.32
CA SER A 24 -14.72 1.28 2.48
C SER A 24 -13.28 0.77 2.52
N ALA A 25 -12.46 1.15 1.54
CA ALA A 25 -11.07 0.75 1.48
C ALA A 25 -10.39 1.14 2.80
N ARG A 26 -10.00 0.14 3.59
CA ARG A 26 -9.44 0.36 4.92
C ARG A 26 -8.16 1.19 4.78
N LYS A 27 -8.16 2.38 5.38
CA LYS A 27 -6.98 3.26 5.39
C LYS A 27 -5.88 2.59 6.22
N ASN A 28 -4.64 2.65 5.71
CA ASN A 28 -3.49 2.18 6.48
C ASN A 28 -3.29 3.08 7.71
N PRO A 29 -3.29 2.53 8.95
CA PRO A 29 -3.15 3.33 10.17
C PRO A 29 -1.72 3.86 10.38
N TYR A 30 -0.74 3.34 9.64
CA TYR A 30 0.65 3.73 9.76
C TYR A 30 1.03 4.82 8.76
N THR A 31 1.98 5.67 9.16
CA THR A 31 2.68 6.63 8.29
C THR A 31 4.14 6.24 8.17
N ALA A 32 4.80 6.57 7.05
CA ALA A 32 6.22 6.24 6.87
C ALA A 32 7.10 6.91 7.94
N ALA A 33 6.84 8.19 8.24
CA ALA A 33 7.57 8.89 9.29
C ALA A 33 7.38 8.25 10.66
N GLY A 34 6.15 7.81 10.99
CA GLY A 34 5.87 7.10 12.24
C GLY A 34 6.56 5.73 12.33
N VAL A 35 6.62 4.99 11.22
CA VAL A 35 7.32 3.69 11.14
C VAL A 35 8.84 3.86 11.23
N CYS A 36 9.40 4.87 10.55
CA CYS A 36 10.84 5.16 10.61
C CYS A 36 11.30 5.73 11.96
N GLY A 37 10.37 6.31 12.72
CA GLY A 37 10.62 6.82 14.07
C GLY A 37 10.79 8.35 14.16
N PRO A 38 11.11 8.85 15.35
CA PRO A 38 11.23 10.28 15.60
C PRO A 38 12.26 10.98 14.73
N GLY A 39 11.96 12.20 14.29
CA GLY A 39 12.87 13.06 13.50
C GLY A 39 12.91 12.74 12.01
N TYR A 40 12.26 11.66 11.53
CA TYR A 40 12.16 11.39 10.12
C TYR A 40 11.06 12.23 9.45
N LYS A 41 11.41 12.86 8.33
CA LYS A 41 10.49 13.62 7.47
C LYS A 41 10.43 12.97 6.10
N VAL A 42 9.24 12.93 5.50
CA VAL A 42 9.06 12.46 4.12
C VAL A 42 9.75 13.44 3.18
N ILE A 43 10.63 12.92 2.31
CA ILE A 43 11.34 13.68 1.30
C ILE A 43 10.97 13.27 -0.13
N ASP A 44 10.45 12.05 -0.32
CA ASP A 44 9.96 11.59 -1.61
C ASP A 44 8.92 10.47 -1.46
N ARG A 45 8.13 10.25 -2.51
CA ARG A 45 7.07 9.23 -2.56
C ARG A 45 6.82 8.77 -3.98
N HIS A 46 6.64 7.45 -4.15
CA HIS A 46 6.18 6.86 -5.40
C HIS A 46 4.95 5.97 -5.15
N ALA A 47 3.90 6.16 -5.97
CA ALA A 47 2.70 5.33 -5.90
C ALA A 47 2.90 4.08 -6.76
N LEU A 48 2.72 2.90 -6.17
CA LEU A 48 2.67 1.64 -6.89
C LEU A 48 1.23 1.41 -7.37
N THR A 49 1.05 1.43 -8.68
CA THR A 49 -0.25 1.21 -9.32
C THR A 49 -0.12 0.04 -10.29
N ASP A 50 -1.05 -0.90 -10.23
CA ASP A 50 -1.12 -1.99 -11.20
C ASP A 50 -1.37 -1.44 -12.60
N GLY A 51 -0.55 -1.89 -13.56
CA GLY A 51 -0.57 -1.35 -14.92
C GLY A 51 -1.80 -1.76 -15.75
N ASN A 52 -2.47 -2.85 -15.38
CA ASN A 52 -3.60 -3.37 -16.15
C ASN A 52 -4.94 -2.78 -15.69
N TRP A 53 -5.07 -2.54 -14.37
CA TRP A 53 -6.36 -2.20 -13.76
C TRP A 53 -6.35 -0.83 -13.07
N GLY A 54 -5.22 -0.15 -13.02
CA GLY A 54 -5.08 1.16 -12.36
C GLY A 54 -5.30 1.11 -10.85
N VAL A 55 -5.24 -0.07 -10.23
CA VAL A 55 -5.43 -0.23 -8.80
C VAL A 55 -4.18 0.23 -8.05
N LYS A 56 -4.34 1.18 -7.14
CA LYS A 56 -3.25 1.62 -6.27
C LYS A 56 -2.97 0.57 -5.19
N LEU A 57 -1.79 -0.06 -5.26
CA LEU A 57 -1.39 -1.19 -4.41
C LEU A 57 -0.70 -0.72 -3.13
N ALA A 58 0.26 0.20 -3.25
CA ALA A 58 1.06 0.70 -2.15
C ALA A 58 1.64 2.09 -2.45
N ASP A 59 2.26 2.70 -1.44
CA ASP A 59 3.16 3.85 -1.61
C ASP A 59 4.55 3.46 -1.10
N VAL A 60 5.57 3.59 -1.92
CA VAL A 60 6.98 3.58 -1.48
C VAL A 60 7.32 4.98 -1.01
N VAL A 61 7.81 5.12 0.21
CA VAL A 61 8.05 6.43 0.82
C VAL A 61 9.47 6.50 1.35
N LEU A 62 10.22 7.47 0.83
CA LEU A 62 11.55 7.83 1.32
C LEU A 62 11.43 8.92 2.38
N THR A 63 12.12 8.71 3.49
CA THR A 63 12.22 9.68 4.59
C THR A 63 13.69 9.94 4.93
N TYR A 64 13.95 11.09 5.57
CA TYR A 64 15.26 11.49 6.02
C TYR A 64 15.22 12.07 7.44
N ASN A 65 16.24 11.74 8.23
CA ASN A 65 16.47 12.33 9.54
C ASN A 65 17.76 13.15 9.49
N ALA A 66 17.63 14.47 9.51
CA ALA A 66 18.76 15.39 9.38
C ALA A 66 19.73 15.32 10.58
N ALA A 67 19.23 15.03 11.78
CA ALA A 67 20.07 14.92 12.97
C ALA A 67 21.04 13.74 12.87
N THR A 68 20.59 12.62 12.34
CA THR A 68 21.38 11.37 12.24
C THR A 68 22.02 11.19 10.87
N GLY A 69 21.59 11.93 9.84
CA GLY A 69 22.03 11.75 8.45
C GLY A 69 21.56 10.43 7.83
N ARG A 70 20.45 9.84 8.36
CA ARG A 70 19.93 8.56 7.90
C ARG A 70 18.71 8.72 7.01
N ASN A 71 18.67 7.95 5.94
CA ASN A 71 17.47 7.72 5.15
C ASN A 71 16.75 6.46 5.64
N CYS A 72 15.44 6.44 5.43
CA CYS A 72 14.60 5.28 5.72
C CYS A 72 13.55 5.13 4.62
N VAL A 73 13.29 3.88 4.18
CA VAL A 73 12.24 3.55 3.22
C VAL A 73 11.21 2.63 3.86
N VAL A 74 9.95 2.91 3.54
CA VAL A 74 8.79 2.09 3.91
C VAL A 74 7.88 1.95 2.70
N THR A 75 7.44 0.74 2.38
CA THR A 75 6.38 0.47 1.41
C THR A 75 5.07 0.28 2.15
N LEU A 76 4.19 1.29 2.09
CA LEU A 76 2.91 1.32 2.78
C LEU A 76 1.81 0.73 1.91
N LYS A 77 1.19 -0.36 2.35
CA LYS A 77 0.08 -1.03 1.66
C LYS A 77 -1.14 -0.10 1.53
N ARG A 78 -1.79 -0.08 0.36
CA ARG A 78 -3.00 0.71 0.07
C ARG A 78 -4.18 -0.18 -0.33
N TYR A 79 -3.91 -1.30 -0.96
CA TYR A 79 -4.89 -2.32 -1.30
C TYR A 79 -4.82 -3.46 -0.29
N ARG A 80 -5.96 -4.05 0.11
CA ARG A 80 -6.05 -5.13 1.10
C ARG A 80 -5.35 -4.83 2.44
N VAL A 81 -5.43 -3.58 2.89
CA VAL A 81 -4.80 -3.13 4.16
C VAL A 81 -5.32 -3.96 5.35
N GLY A 82 -4.41 -4.44 6.17
CA GLY A 82 -4.71 -5.29 7.34
C GLY A 82 -4.84 -6.78 7.01
N GLN A 83 -4.72 -7.15 5.73
CA GLN A 83 -4.71 -8.54 5.29
C GLN A 83 -3.28 -8.96 4.92
N ALA A 84 -2.92 -10.19 5.28
CA ALA A 84 -1.75 -10.87 4.76
C ALA A 84 -2.25 -12.26 4.35
N ALA A 85 -2.24 -12.55 3.06
CA ALA A 85 -2.55 -13.90 2.59
C ALA A 85 -1.36 -14.81 2.94
N LYS A 86 -1.66 -16.07 3.26
CA LYS A 86 -0.62 -17.08 3.47
C LYS A 86 0.28 -17.23 2.23
N TYR A 87 -0.30 -16.95 1.05
CA TYR A 87 0.39 -16.93 -0.24
C TYR A 87 -0.13 -15.73 -1.06
N GLY A 88 0.75 -15.06 -1.80
CA GLY A 88 0.38 -14.09 -2.82
C GLY A 88 0.14 -12.65 -2.36
N ASP A 89 0.37 -12.28 -1.10
CA ASP A 89 0.43 -10.88 -0.68
C ASP A 89 1.85 -10.55 -0.26
N TRP A 90 2.69 -10.14 -1.20
CA TRP A 90 4.10 -9.85 -0.99
C TRP A 90 4.38 -8.35 -1.09
N LEU A 91 5.11 -7.80 -0.13
CA LEU A 91 5.63 -6.44 -0.18
C LEU A 91 7.13 -6.45 0.06
N TYR A 92 7.84 -5.48 -0.53
CA TYR A 92 9.22 -5.22 -0.18
C TYR A 92 9.54 -3.73 -0.15
N ALA A 93 10.59 -3.39 0.59
CA ALA A 93 11.23 -2.08 0.63
C ALA A 93 12.73 -2.27 0.51
N GLU A 94 13.42 -1.41 -0.22
CA GLU A 94 14.86 -1.48 -0.44
C GLU A 94 15.48 -0.09 -0.43
N LEU A 95 16.73 -0.01 0.03
CA LEU A 95 17.45 1.26 0.13
C LEU A 95 18.96 1.01 0.02
N TYR A 96 19.61 1.83 -0.80
CA TYR A 96 21.02 1.72 -1.13
C TYR A 96 21.71 3.06 -1.03
N THR A 97 23.00 3.06 -0.66
CA THR A 97 23.93 4.18 -0.84
C THR A 97 25.28 3.65 -1.31
N ARG A 98 26.16 4.50 -1.80
CA ARG A 98 27.47 4.07 -2.33
C ARG A 98 28.58 4.23 -1.28
N PRO A 99 29.65 3.40 -1.37
CA PRO A 99 29.79 2.23 -2.24
C PRO A 99 28.93 1.07 -1.77
N LEU A 100 28.39 0.27 -2.71
CA LEU A 100 27.47 -0.85 -2.41
C LEU A 100 28.15 -1.99 -1.64
N SER A 101 29.46 -2.14 -1.79
CA SER A 101 30.29 -3.16 -1.09
C SER A 101 30.46 -2.91 0.40
N THR A 102 30.14 -1.69 0.87
CA THR A 102 30.27 -1.35 2.29
C THR A 102 29.09 -1.94 3.07
N PRO A 103 29.31 -2.73 4.14
CA PRO A 103 28.25 -3.21 5.01
C PRO A 103 27.35 -2.08 5.50
N GLY A 104 26.02 -2.29 5.48
CA GLY A 104 25.03 -1.29 5.87
C GLY A 104 24.68 -0.23 4.80
N ASN A 105 25.37 -0.22 3.65
CA ASN A 105 25.02 0.64 2.52
C ASN A 105 23.94 0.01 1.60
N THR A 106 23.57 -1.23 1.85
CA THR A 106 22.49 -1.94 1.16
C THR A 106 21.60 -2.59 2.19
N THR A 107 20.30 -2.34 2.11
CA THR A 107 19.32 -2.92 3.02
C THR A 107 17.99 -3.14 2.30
N ALA A 108 17.33 -4.26 2.60
CA ALA A 108 16.02 -4.60 2.07
C ALA A 108 15.23 -5.44 3.07
N GLN A 109 13.92 -5.35 3.00
CA GLN A 109 13.00 -6.22 3.71
C GLN A 109 11.86 -6.61 2.77
N SER A 110 11.51 -7.90 2.76
CA SER A 110 10.42 -8.43 1.95
C SER A 110 9.64 -9.51 2.68
N GLY A 111 8.37 -9.69 2.34
CA GLY A 111 7.52 -10.72 2.92
C GLY A 111 6.03 -10.43 2.81
N ASN A 112 5.23 -11.30 3.43
CA ASN A 112 3.77 -11.18 3.51
C ASN A 112 3.36 -10.25 4.66
N PHE A 113 3.27 -8.96 4.39
CA PHE A 113 2.93 -7.97 5.40
C PHE A 113 1.48 -7.50 5.33
N LYS A 114 0.88 -7.27 6.50
CA LYS A 114 -0.49 -6.73 6.62
C LYS A 114 -0.58 -5.26 6.27
N PHE A 115 0.44 -4.47 6.61
CA PHE A 115 0.38 -3.02 6.55
C PHE A 115 1.53 -2.37 5.77
N PHE A 116 2.76 -2.81 5.96
CA PHE A 116 3.94 -2.23 5.32
C PHE A 116 5.13 -3.21 5.31
N ALA A 117 6.04 -3.01 4.37
CA ALA A 117 7.41 -3.54 4.40
C ALA A 117 8.38 -2.42 4.79
N GLY A 118 9.48 -2.76 5.40
CA GLY A 118 10.40 -1.84 6.06
C GLY A 118 10.06 -1.73 7.56
N PRO A 119 10.68 -0.80 8.30
CA PRO A 119 11.61 0.21 7.82
C PRO A 119 12.99 -0.35 7.45
N VAL A 120 13.57 0.14 6.37
CA VAL A 120 14.95 -0.15 5.99
C VAL A 120 15.77 1.14 5.99
N TYR A 121 17.03 1.11 6.46
CA TYR A 121 17.81 2.30 6.73
C TYR A 121 19.20 2.25 6.12
N VAL A 122 19.70 3.41 5.62
CA VAL A 122 21.12 3.64 5.35
C VAL A 122 21.55 4.99 5.91
N THR A 123 22.81 5.09 6.32
CA THR A 123 23.44 6.39 6.62
C THR A 123 24.00 6.96 5.34
N ALA A 124 23.45 8.10 4.89
CA ALA A 124 23.77 8.69 3.60
C ALA A 124 23.89 10.23 3.68
N ARG A 125 24.46 10.74 4.78
CA ARG A 125 24.80 12.18 4.87
C ARG A 125 25.75 12.53 3.74
N SER A 126 25.41 13.53 2.93
CA SER A 126 26.18 13.98 1.76
C SER A 126 26.46 12.85 0.73
N LYS A 127 25.56 11.88 0.62
CA LYS A 127 25.63 10.81 -0.38
C LYS A 127 24.30 10.65 -1.07
N CYS A 128 24.34 10.21 -2.33
CA CYS A 128 23.11 9.83 -3.03
C CYS A 128 22.56 8.52 -2.49
N VAL A 129 21.24 8.40 -2.55
CA VAL A 129 20.54 7.13 -2.30
C VAL A 129 19.82 6.65 -3.56
N GLN A 130 19.66 5.33 -3.66
CA GLN A 130 18.73 4.67 -4.55
C GLN A 130 17.73 3.92 -3.68
N TRP A 131 16.46 4.12 -3.91
CA TRP A 131 15.39 3.59 -3.06
C TRP A 131 14.28 2.99 -3.89
N GLY A 132 13.58 2.03 -3.31
CA GLY A 132 12.54 1.32 -4.03
C GLY A 132 11.67 0.46 -3.13
N GLY A 133 10.74 -0.22 -3.79
CA GLY A 133 9.83 -1.16 -3.18
C GLY A 133 8.87 -1.74 -4.20
N GLY A 134 8.08 -2.71 -3.77
CA GLY A 134 7.09 -3.34 -4.62
C GLY A 134 5.98 -3.99 -3.83
N ALA A 135 4.94 -4.38 -4.57
CA ALA A 135 3.78 -5.07 -4.08
C ALA A 135 3.27 -6.06 -5.12
N ASP A 136 3.15 -7.33 -4.71
CA ASP A 136 2.46 -8.41 -5.41
C ASP A 136 1.28 -8.82 -4.55
N LEU A 137 0.06 -8.49 -4.97
CA LEU A 137 -1.14 -8.65 -4.16
C LEU A 137 -2.17 -9.50 -4.89
N LEU A 138 -2.81 -10.41 -4.16
CA LEU A 138 -3.85 -11.28 -4.73
C LEU A 138 -5.03 -10.48 -5.28
N VAL A 139 -5.44 -10.83 -6.49
CA VAL A 139 -6.70 -10.39 -7.08
C VAL A 139 -7.86 -11.11 -6.37
N PRO A 140 -9.00 -10.46 -6.08
CA PRO A 140 -10.18 -11.12 -5.57
C PRO A 140 -10.64 -12.26 -6.48
N LYS A 141 -11.14 -13.36 -5.89
CA LYS A 141 -11.55 -14.57 -6.64
C LYS A 141 -12.63 -14.31 -7.70
N ASN A 142 -13.44 -13.29 -7.53
CA ASN A 142 -14.50 -12.86 -8.44
C ASN A 142 -14.03 -11.92 -9.56
N TRP A 143 -12.76 -11.55 -9.59
CA TRP A 143 -12.17 -10.78 -10.66
C TRP A 143 -11.54 -11.75 -11.69
N VAL A 144 -11.79 -11.50 -12.94
CA VAL A 144 -11.31 -12.31 -14.06
C VAL A 144 -10.41 -11.42 -14.93
N PRO A 145 -9.22 -11.89 -15.31
CA PRO A 145 -8.63 -13.22 -15.08
C PRO A 145 -8.00 -13.36 -13.69
N ARG A 146 -7.87 -14.59 -13.22
CA ARG A 146 -7.09 -14.90 -12.01
C ARG A 146 -5.66 -14.44 -12.19
N GLY A 147 -5.11 -13.75 -11.19
CA GLY A 147 -3.75 -13.24 -11.26
C GLY A 147 -3.36 -12.53 -9.97
N GLU A 148 -2.21 -11.90 -10.03
CA GLU A 148 -1.70 -11.02 -9.00
C GLU A 148 -1.63 -9.60 -9.54
N PHE A 149 -2.00 -8.62 -8.71
CA PHE A 149 -1.67 -7.23 -8.97
C PHE A 149 -0.20 -7.03 -8.65
N HIS A 150 0.55 -6.59 -9.65
CA HIS A 150 1.99 -6.38 -9.52
C HIS A 150 2.36 -4.94 -9.81
N SER A 151 3.19 -4.35 -8.96
CA SER A 151 3.86 -3.08 -9.25
C SER A 151 5.14 -2.96 -8.45
N ALA A 152 6.19 -2.49 -9.11
CA ALA A 152 7.50 -2.28 -8.52
C ALA A 152 8.08 -0.94 -8.96
N PHE A 153 8.92 -0.35 -8.10
CA PHE A 153 9.62 0.89 -8.35
C PHE A 153 11.03 0.83 -7.78
N ARG A 154 11.98 1.30 -8.55
CA ARG A 154 13.32 1.65 -8.08
C ARG A 154 13.75 2.98 -8.68
N SER A 155 14.12 3.93 -7.83
CA SER A 155 14.60 5.25 -8.26
C SER A 155 15.93 5.17 -9.00
N ARG A 156 16.27 6.21 -9.73
CA ARG A 156 17.68 6.50 -10.03
C ARG A 156 18.38 6.94 -8.74
N TRP A 157 19.72 7.05 -8.80
CA TRP A 157 20.49 7.69 -7.72
C TRP A 157 20.04 9.15 -7.60
N SER A 158 19.59 9.52 -6.42
CA SER A 158 18.97 10.82 -6.14
C SER A 158 19.20 11.23 -4.68
N HIS A 159 18.70 12.39 -4.30
CA HIS A 159 18.82 12.92 -2.93
C HIS A 159 20.29 12.96 -2.46
N CYS A 160 21.16 13.45 -3.35
CA CYS A 160 22.57 13.73 -3.07
C CYS A 160 22.64 15.04 -2.26
N GLY A 161 22.99 14.97 -0.99
CA GLY A 161 23.07 16.13 -0.10
C GLY A 161 24.50 16.62 0.10
#